data_fa725a094dd63b83b646db2f0901c255
#
_entry.id   fa725a094dd63b83b646db2f0901c255
#
_cell.length_a   1.000
_cell.length_b   1.000
_cell.length_c   1.000
_cell.angle_alpha   90.00
_cell.angle_beta   90.00
_cell.angle_gamma   90.00
#
_symmetry.space_group_name_H-M   'P 1'
#
loop_
_entity.id
_entity.type
_entity.pdbx_description
1 polymer ?
#
loop_
_entity_poly.entity_id
_entity_poly.type
_entity_poly.pdbx_seq_one_letter_code
_entity_poly.pdbx_strand_id
1 'polypeptide(L)'
;PYLNLFRGIPFLRGNVFDFSPIAAMLVLILAIDLINQLANFGRITVGFFLASLLAAVWSGVAFLLIFFVIVGVVRCIPILFPNAGSSPIWKVVDLIIRPVVDWVTRLLRISSRLGYRGQLFVTIGLLFVVWALGKWAVIPQIYFLFTLLPF
;
A
#
# COMPACT_ATOMS: atom_id res chain seq x y z
N PRO A 1 -0.23 19.38 -15.34
CA PRO A 1 1.08 19.20 -15.97
C PRO A 1 1.92 18.13 -15.26
N TYR A 2 2.14 18.20 -13.93
CA TYR A 2 2.98 17.27 -13.15
C TYR A 2 2.57 15.80 -13.27
N LEU A 3 1.29 15.47 -13.12
CA LEU A 3 0.75 14.11 -13.24
C LEU A 3 0.93 13.52 -14.66
N ASN A 4 1.00 14.36 -15.69
CA ASN A 4 1.16 13.88 -17.06
C ASN A 4 2.54 13.25 -17.31
N LEU A 5 3.57 13.62 -16.55
CA LEU A 5 4.89 12.99 -16.60
C LEU A 5 4.83 11.50 -16.24
N PHE A 6 3.98 11.16 -15.28
CA PHE A 6 3.82 9.77 -14.80
C PHE A 6 2.85 8.94 -15.64
N ARG A 7 1.90 9.60 -16.33
CA ARG A 7 0.98 8.94 -17.26
C ARG A 7 1.67 8.40 -18.52
N GLY A 8 2.84 8.89 -18.85
CA GLY A 8 3.65 8.40 -19.97
C GLY A 8 4.35 7.07 -19.71
N ILE A 9 4.35 6.58 -18.45
CA ILE A 9 5.03 5.34 -18.08
C ILE A 9 4.04 4.16 -18.21
N PRO A 10 4.21 3.26 -19.20
CA PRO A 10 3.24 2.17 -19.45
C PRO A 10 3.06 1.21 -18.29
N PHE A 11 4.08 1.05 -17.44
CA PHE A 11 4.04 0.19 -16.25
C PHE A 11 3.07 0.69 -15.16
N LEU A 12 2.84 2.03 -15.07
CA LEU A 12 1.95 2.63 -14.08
C LEU A 12 0.48 2.59 -14.51
N ARG A 13 0.23 2.24 -15.76
CA ARG A 13 -1.10 2.21 -16.35
C ARG A 13 -1.65 0.78 -16.34
N GLY A 14 -2.25 0.37 -15.23
CA GLY A 14 -3.00 -0.89 -15.15
C GLY A 14 -4.34 -0.77 -15.87
N ASN A 15 -4.87 -1.91 -16.35
CA ASN A 15 -6.16 -1.96 -17.06
C ASN A 15 -7.36 -1.49 -16.19
N VAL A 16 -7.21 -1.47 -14.86
CA VAL A 16 -8.30 -1.15 -13.91
C VAL A 16 -7.91 0.01 -12.99
N PHE A 17 -6.61 0.17 -12.69
CA PHE A 17 -6.13 1.19 -11.77
C PHE A 17 -4.97 1.98 -12.39
N ASP A 18 -5.06 3.32 -12.28
CA ASP A 18 -4.00 4.25 -12.64
C ASP A 18 -3.14 4.54 -11.39
N PHE A 19 -1.93 3.99 -11.36
CA PHE A 19 -0.96 4.19 -10.27
C PHE A 19 -0.15 5.49 -10.41
N SER A 20 -0.35 6.26 -11.48
CA SER A 20 0.37 7.52 -11.71
C SER A 20 0.25 8.53 -10.56
N PRO A 21 -0.93 8.73 -9.91
CA PRO A 21 -1.03 9.63 -8.77
C PRO A 21 -0.18 9.16 -7.57
N ILE A 22 -0.11 7.85 -7.34
CA ILE A 22 0.69 7.28 -6.24
C ILE A 22 2.17 7.51 -6.52
N ALA A 23 2.63 7.22 -7.73
CA ALA A 23 4.02 7.48 -8.14
C ALA A 23 4.38 8.97 -8.01
N ALA A 24 3.49 9.86 -8.42
CA ALA A 24 3.68 11.31 -8.28
C ALA A 24 3.79 11.74 -6.81
N MET A 25 2.96 11.19 -5.92
CA MET A 25 3.05 11.44 -4.48
C MET A 25 4.37 10.92 -3.88
N LEU A 26 4.83 9.73 -4.29
CA LEU A 26 6.10 9.17 -3.82
C LEU A 26 7.29 10.07 -4.17
N VAL A 27 7.32 10.60 -5.39
CA VAL A 27 8.38 11.53 -5.83
C VAL A 27 8.33 12.84 -5.03
N LEU A 28 7.13 13.36 -4.72
CA LEU A 28 7.00 14.55 -3.88
C LEU A 28 7.47 14.30 -2.44
N ILE A 29 7.11 13.17 -1.84
CA ILE A 29 7.57 12.79 -0.49
C ILE A 29 9.11 12.71 -0.48
N LEU A 30 9.70 12.01 -1.44
CA LEU A 30 11.16 11.92 -1.57
C LEU A 30 11.81 13.29 -1.70
N ALA A 31 11.26 14.17 -2.55
CA ALA A 31 11.79 15.52 -2.73
C ALA A 31 11.73 16.35 -1.43
N ILE A 32 10.63 16.27 -0.67
CA ILE A 32 10.47 16.93 0.62
C ILE A 32 11.50 16.42 1.62
N ASP A 33 11.71 15.10 1.71
CA ASP A 33 12.67 14.50 2.62
C ASP A 33 14.10 14.95 2.31
N LEU A 34 14.48 14.99 1.02
CA LEU A 34 15.80 15.46 0.59
C LEU A 34 16.01 16.94 0.87
N ILE A 35 15.01 17.79 0.63
CA ILE A 35 15.07 19.24 0.93
C ILE A 35 15.21 19.46 2.44
N ASN A 36 14.45 18.74 3.26
CA ASN A 36 14.53 18.83 4.72
C ASN A 36 15.91 18.41 5.22
N GLN A 37 16.48 17.34 4.66
CA GLN A 37 17.83 16.89 5.01
C GLN A 37 18.88 17.95 4.66
N LEU A 38 18.80 18.52 3.46
CA LEU A 38 19.71 19.57 3.02
C LEU A 38 19.60 20.82 3.91
N ALA A 39 18.37 21.21 4.27
CA ALA A 39 18.12 22.38 5.12
C ALA A 39 18.67 22.18 6.56
N ASN A 40 18.53 20.96 7.11
CA ASN A 40 18.92 20.69 8.51
C ASN A 40 20.42 20.33 8.67
N PHE A 41 21.02 19.67 7.70
CA PHE A 41 22.37 19.11 7.81
C PHE A 41 23.34 19.65 6.76
N GLY A 42 22.89 20.42 5.80
CA GLY A 42 23.72 21.03 4.73
C GLY A 42 24.34 20.03 3.75
N ARG A 43 24.04 18.75 3.88
CA ARG A 43 24.60 17.68 3.03
C ARG A 43 23.61 16.54 2.85
N ILE A 44 23.67 15.90 1.69
CA ILE A 44 22.91 14.68 1.38
C ILE A 44 23.94 13.54 1.27
N THR A 45 23.83 12.53 2.13
CA THR A 45 24.62 11.30 2.03
C THR A 45 23.89 10.27 1.15
N VAL A 46 24.65 9.40 0.48
CA VAL A 46 24.09 8.34 -0.35
C VAL A 46 23.21 7.40 0.49
N GLY A 47 23.64 7.10 1.73
CA GLY A 47 22.84 6.30 2.66
C GLY A 47 21.49 6.93 2.96
N PHE A 48 21.45 8.24 3.22
CA PHE A 48 20.18 8.94 3.45
C PHE A 48 19.28 8.92 2.20
N PHE A 49 19.85 9.14 1.02
CA PHE A 49 19.09 9.09 -0.23
C PHE A 49 18.43 7.72 -0.44
N LEU A 50 19.19 6.63 -0.23
CA LEU A 50 18.66 5.26 -0.33
C LEU A 50 17.60 4.98 0.73
N ALA A 51 17.81 5.43 1.97
CA ALA A 51 16.83 5.30 3.04
C ALA A 51 15.52 6.04 2.71
N SER A 52 15.60 7.27 2.24
CA SER A 52 14.43 8.08 1.84
C SER A 52 13.70 7.46 0.65
N LEU A 53 14.42 6.94 -0.34
CA LEU A 53 13.83 6.23 -1.47
C LEU A 53 13.06 4.98 -1.01
N LEU A 54 13.65 4.19 -0.12
CA LEU A 54 12.99 3.00 0.43
C LEU A 54 11.77 3.37 1.27
N ALA A 55 11.87 4.41 2.09
CA ALA A 55 10.76 4.92 2.88
C ALA A 55 9.62 5.44 2.00
N ALA A 56 9.93 6.15 0.91
CA ALA A 56 8.94 6.61 -0.05
C ALA A 56 8.22 5.43 -0.71
N VAL A 57 8.95 4.43 -1.22
CA VAL A 57 8.36 3.21 -1.81
C VAL A 57 7.46 2.50 -0.80
N TRP A 58 7.94 2.35 0.45
CA TRP A 58 7.13 1.74 1.51
C TRP A 58 5.86 2.54 1.80
N SER A 59 5.92 3.87 1.81
CA SER A 59 4.74 4.72 2.01
C SER A 59 3.66 4.46 0.97
N GLY A 60 4.04 4.25 -0.30
CA GLY A 60 3.10 3.86 -1.35
C GLY A 60 2.49 2.48 -1.13
N VAL A 61 3.31 1.50 -0.76
CA VAL A 61 2.83 0.15 -0.43
C VAL A 61 1.90 0.20 0.79
N ALA A 62 2.30 0.90 1.84
CA ALA A 62 1.50 1.06 3.06
C ALA A 62 0.15 1.73 2.79
N PHE A 63 0.11 2.74 1.91
CA PHE A 63 -1.13 3.37 1.47
C PHE A 63 -2.06 2.37 0.78
N LEU A 64 -1.54 1.56 -0.13
CA LEU A 64 -2.35 0.52 -0.79
C LEU A 64 -2.84 -0.54 0.19
N LEU A 65 -1.99 -0.99 1.11
CA LEU A 65 -2.37 -1.97 2.13
C LEU A 65 -3.52 -1.45 2.99
N ILE A 66 -3.40 -0.23 3.53
CA ILE A 66 -4.45 0.36 4.37
C ILE A 66 -5.73 0.64 3.58
N PHE A 67 -5.61 1.06 2.33
CA PHE A 67 -6.75 1.24 1.44
C PHE A 67 -7.54 -0.07 1.29
N PHE A 68 -6.88 -1.20 0.99
CA PHE A 68 -7.54 -2.50 0.87
C PHE A 68 -8.08 -3.01 2.20
N VAL A 69 -7.42 -2.71 3.32
CA VAL A 69 -7.96 -3.00 4.67
C VAL A 69 -9.26 -2.24 4.89
N ILE A 70 -9.31 -0.95 4.59
CA ILE A 70 -10.53 -0.12 4.73
C ILE A 70 -11.65 -0.66 3.84
N VAL A 71 -11.37 -0.92 2.56
CA VAL A 71 -12.36 -1.49 1.62
C VAL A 71 -12.87 -2.84 2.12
N GLY A 72 -11.98 -3.69 2.67
CA GLY A 72 -12.34 -4.96 3.27
C GLY A 72 -13.23 -4.82 4.49
N VAL A 73 -12.92 -3.90 5.40
CA VAL A 73 -13.74 -3.60 6.58
C VAL A 73 -15.12 -3.09 6.17
N VAL A 74 -15.18 -2.17 5.21
CA VAL A 74 -16.45 -1.67 4.64
C VAL A 74 -17.27 -2.83 4.09
N ARG A 75 -16.64 -3.82 3.43
CA ARG A 75 -17.32 -5.01 2.91
C ARG A 75 -17.87 -5.93 4.00
N CYS A 76 -17.37 -5.85 5.24
CA CYS A 76 -17.92 -6.60 6.37
C CYS A 76 -19.29 -6.06 6.82
N ILE A 77 -19.63 -4.79 6.52
CA ILE A 77 -20.90 -4.18 6.94
C ILE A 77 -22.13 -4.99 6.47
N PRO A 78 -22.31 -5.34 5.19
CA PRO A 78 -23.47 -6.13 4.76
C PRO A 78 -23.45 -7.58 5.25
N ILE A 79 -22.28 -8.08 5.71
CA ILE A 79 -22.20 -9.39 6.34
C ILE A 79 -22.80 -9.37 7.75
N LEU A 80 -22.61 -8.24 8.46
CA LEU A 80 -23.12 -8.00 9.80
C LEU A 80 -24.59 -7.52 9.79
N PHE A 81 -24.98 -6.76 8.75
CA PHE A 81 -26.33 -6.20 8.60
C PHE A 81 -26.98 -6.69 7.29
N PRO A 82 -27.71 -7.82 7.31
CA PRO A 82 -28.25 -8.44 6.09
C PRO A 82 -29.14 -7.53 5.25
N ASN A 83 -29.83 -6.57 5.89
CA ASN A 83 -30.71 -5.62 5.21
C ASN A 83 -29.95 -4.58 4.36
N ALA A 84 -28.65 -4.41 4.57
CA ALA A 84 -27.82 -3.48 3.80
C ALA A 84 -27.28 -4.08 2.48
N GLY A 85 -27.44 -5.39 2.27
CA GLY A 85 -26.78 -6.14 1.19
C GLY A 85 -27.34 -5.95 -0.22
N SER A 86 -28.47 -5.26 -0.41
CA SER A 86 -29.15 -5.13 -1.71
C SER A 86 -28.66 -3.97 -2.59
N SER A 87 -27.78 -3.12 -2.09
CA SER A 87 -27.29 -1.95 -2.83
C SER A 87 -26.27 -2.32 -3.92
N PRO A 88 -26.34 -1.69 -5.13
CA PRO A 88 -25.39 -1.88 -6.21
C PRO A 88 -23.95 -1.48 -5.84
N ILE A 89 -23.77 -0.65 -4.79
CA ILE A 89 -22.45 -0.22 -4.26
C ILE A 89 -21.61 -1.44 -3.87
N TRP A 90 -22.22 -2.48 -3.32
CA TRP A 90 -21.51 -3.69 -2.88
C TRP A 90 -20.87 -4.47 -4.02
N LYS A 91 -21.46 -4.39 -5.23
CA LYS A 91 -20.86 -4.99 -6.44
C LYS A 91 -19.55 -4.30 -6.82
N VAL A 92 -19.48 -2.97 -6.65
CA VAL A 92 -18.26 -2.18 -6.92
C VAL A 92 -17.19 -2.51 -5.87
N VAL A 93 -17.58 -2.57 -4.59
CA VAL A 93 -16.65 -2.96 -3.51
C VAL A 93 -16.10 -4.36 -3.74
N ASP A 94 -16.94 -5.32 -4.12
CA ASP A 94 -16.51 -6.69 -4.47
C ASP A 94 -15.57 -6.71 -5.67
N LEU A 95 -15.81 -5.90 -6.69
CA LEU A 95 -14.93 -5.81 -7.87
C LEU A 95 -13.52 -5.35 -7.49
N ILE A 96 -13.42 -4.43 -6.53
CA ILE A 96 -12.13 -3.89 -6.07
C ILE A 96 -11.39 -4.88 -5.17
N ILE A 97 -12.09 -5.54 -4.23
CA ILE A 97 -11.44 -6.36 -3.21
C ILE A 97 -11.19 -7.81 -3.67
N ARG A 98 -12.02 -8.33 -4.56
CA ARG A 98 -11.97 -9.72 -5.01
C ARG A 98 -10.59 -10.15 -5.55
N PRO A 99 -9.91 -9.39 -6.43
CA PRO A 99 -8.59 -9.78 -6.93
C PRO A 99 -7.55 -9.89 -5.79
N VAL A 100 -7.66 -9.07 -4.75
CA VAL A 100 -6.76 -9.11 -3.61
C VAL A 100 -7.04 -10.33 -2.74
N VAL A 101 -8.31 -10.64 -2.47
CA VAL A 101 -8.72 -11.85 -1.74
C VAL A 101 -8.25 -13.10 -2.47
N ASP A 102 -8.47 -13.17 -3.79
CA ASP A 102 -8.06 -14.31 -4.61
C ASP A 102 -6.52 -14.46 -4.63
N TRP A 103 -5.78 -13.36 -4.68
CA TRP A 103 -4.32 -13.39 -4.63
C TRP A 103 -3.81 -13.87 -3.28
N VAL A 104 -4.33 -13.34 -2.17
CA VAL A 104 -3.94 -13.73 -0.80
C VAL A 104 -4.29 -15.19 -0.53
N THR A 105 -5.47 -15.65 -0.92
CA THR A 105 -5.88 -17.05 -0.72
C THR A 105 -5.04 -18.03 -1.50
N ARG A 106 -4.61 -17.67 -2.71
CA ARG A 106 -3.64 -18.46 -3.50
C ARG A 106 -2.27 -18.49 -2.83
N LEU A 107 -1.78 -17.33 -2.36
CA LEU A 107 -0.48 -17.21 -1.70
C LEU A 107 -0.40 -18.07 -0.43
N LEU A 108 -1.45 -18.05 0.39
CA LEU A 108 -1.54 -18.81 1.64
C LEU A 108 -1.93 -20.27 1.42
N ARG A 109 -2.21 -20.69 0.18
CA ARG A 109 -2.75 -22.01 -0.15
C ARG A 109 -3.96 -22.38 0.75
N ILE A 110 -4.72 -21.37 1.17
CA ILE A 110 -5.93 -21.59 1.93
C ILE A 110 -6.93 -22.27 1.01
N SER A 111 -7.09 -23.57 1.25
CA SER A 111 -8.01 -24.41 0.51
C SER A 111 -9.44 -23.83 0.56
N SER A 112 -10.22 -24.10 -0.47
CA SER A 112 -11.65 -23.78 -0.65
C SER A 112 -12.59 -24.18 0.50
N ARG A 113 -12.05 -24.69 1.61
CA ARG A 113 -12.79 -25.03 2.83
C ARG A 113 -13.32 -23.81 3.57
N LEU A 114 -12.69 -22.64 3.41
CA LEU A 114 -13.17 -21.39 4.00
C LEU A 114 -14.12 -20.72 2.99
N GLY A 115 -15.38 -20.54 3.38
CA GLY A 115 -16.32 -19.75 2.60
C GLY A 115 -15.80 -18.30 2.39
N TYR A 116 -16.34 -17.60 1.41
CA TYR A 116 -15.93 -16.23 1.06
C TYR A 116 -15.77 -15.28 2.26
N ARG A 117 -16.65 -15.42 3.28
CA ARG A 117 -16.55 -14.64 4.53
C ARG A 117 -15.24 -14.90 5.28
N GLY A 118 -14.84 -16.16 5.43
CA GLY A 118 -13.60 -16.52 6.09
C GLY A 118 -12.37 -16.04 5.32
N GLN A 119 -12.38 -16.16 3.99
CA GLN A 119 -11.31 -15.66 3.13
C GLN A 119 -11.14 -14.14 3.25
N LEU A 120 -12.23 -13.38 3.33
CA LEU A 120 -12.22 -11.94 3.50
C LEU A 120 -11.58 -11.55 4.85
N PHE A 121 -11.98 -12.16 5.97
CA PHE A 121 -11.40 -11.87 7.28
C PHE A 121 -9.91 -12.20 7.35
N VAL A 122 -9.49 -13.33 6.80
CA VAL A 122 -8.07 -13.71 6.73
C VAL A 122 -7.28 -12.71 5.89
N THR A 123 -7.83 -12.28 4.77
CA THR A 123 -7.18 -11.29 3.90
C THR A 123 -6.99 -9.96 4.62
N ILE A 124 -8.04 -9.43 5.27
CA ILE A 124 -7.97 -8.18 6.03
C ILE A 124 -6.92 -8.30 7.15
N GLY A 125 -6.98 -9.38 7.93
CA GLY A 125 -6.03 -9.64 9.01
C GLY A 125 -4.58 -9.71 8.54
N LEU A 126 -4.33 -10.42 7.44
CA LEU A 126 -2.99 -10.53 6.86
C LEU A 126 -2.47 -9.18 6.35
N LEU A 127 -3.27 -8.44 5.59
CA LEU A 127 -2.88 -7.13 5.09
C LEU A 127 -2.57 -6.17 6.24
N PHE A 128 -3.37 -6.18 7.30
CA PHE A 128 -3.14 -5.38 8.49
C PHE A 128 -1.84 -5.77 9.22
N VAL A 129 -1.57 -7.07 9.37
CA VAL A 129 -0.32 -7.58 9.98
C VAL A 129 0.90 -7.17 9.15
N VAL A 130 0.84 -7.32 7.83
CA VAL A 130 1.94 -6.92 6.93
C VAL A 130 2.19 -5.41 7.04
N TRP A 131 1.14 -4.61 7.06
CA TRP A 131 1.25 -3.16 7.24
C TRP A 131 1.87 -2.80 8.59
N ALA A 132 1.41 -3.40 9.68
CA ALA A 132 1.90 -3.13 11.03
C ALA A 132 3.36 -3.56 11.18
N LEU A 133 3.72 -4.77 10.76
CA LEU A 133 5.10 -5.25 10.80
C LEU A 133 6.05 -4.38 9.98
N GLY A 134 5.65 -3.99 8.78
CA GLY A 134 6.44 -3.11 7.94
C GLY A 134 6.69 -1.75 8.59
N LYS A 135 5.65 -1.15 9.15
CA LYS A 135 5.75 0.17 9.78
C LYS A 135 6.58 0.16 11.07
N TRP A 136 6.43 -0.86 11.91
CA TRP A 136 6.99 -0.88 13.26
C TRP A 136 8.32 -1.61 13.39
N ALA A 137 8.55 -2.64 12.60
CA ALA A 137 9.74 -3.47 12.73
C ALA A 137 10.74 -3.27 11.58
N VAL A 138 10.29 -3.33 10.32
CA VAL A 138 11.19 -3.42 9.17
C VAL A 138 11.74 -2.06 8.77
N ILE A 139 10.87 -1.07 8.56
CA ILE A 139 11.28 0.23 8.02
C ILE A 139 12.18 1.03 8.95
N PRO A 140 11.92 1.15 10.27
CA PRO A 140 12.82 1.86 11.17
C PRO A 140 14.21 1.24 11.23
N GLN A 141 14.33 -0.09 11.20
CA GLN A 141 15.61 -0.77 11.24
C GLN A 141 16.40 -0.58 9.95
N ILE A 142 15.77 -0.67 8.80
CA ILE A 142 16.43 -0.43 7.51
C ILE A 142 16.85 1.03 7.40
N TYR A 143 15.99 1.97 7.79
CA TYR A 143 16.31 3.39 7.79
C TYR A 143 17.53 3.68 8.68
N PHE A 144 17.56 3.14 9.90
CA PHE A 144 18.70 3.27 10.82
C PHE A 144 19.99 2.69 10.22
N LEU A 145 19.93 1.51 9.58
CA LEU A 145 21.09 0.89 8.95
C LEU A 145 21.66 1.76 7.84
N PHE A 146 20.82 2.30 6.96
CA PHE A 146 21.28 3.14 5.86
C PHE A 146 21.81 4.51 6.33
N THR A 147 21.27 5.07 7.40
CA THR A 147 21.79 6.34 7.96
C THR A 147 23.12 6.20 8.66
N LEU A 148 23.50 4.98 9.06
CA LEU A 148 24.84 4.69 9.63
C LEU A 148 25.93 4.57 8.56
N LEU A 149 25.58 4.42 7.29
CA LEU A 149 26.58 4.35 6.22
C LEU A 149 27.16 5.74 5.94
N PRO A 150 28.48 5.93 6.07
CA PRO A 150 29.11 7.24 6.00
C PRO A 150 29.36 7.77 4.57
N PHE A 151 28.78 7.14 3.55
CA PHE A 151 29.01 7.48 2.13
C PHE A 151 28.04 8.52 1.60
#